data_99bfa7c49532d808c95fe51077a6076d
#
_entry.id   99bfa7c49532d808c95fe51077a6076d
#
_cell.length_a   1.000
_cell.length_b   1.000
_cell.length_c   1.000
_cell.angle_alpha   90.00
_cell.angle_beta   90.00
_cell.angle_gamma   90.00
#
_symmetry.space_group_name_H-M   'P 1'
#
loop_
_entity.id
_entity.type
_entity.pdbx_description
1 polymer ?
#
loop_
_entity_poly.entity_id
_entity_poly.type
_entity_poly.pdbx_seq_one_letter_code
_entity_poly.pdbx_strand_id
1 'polypeptide(L)'
;MDELTAITWSLQLLETKPETEHMSFREQRLLLIKAVDILIHHDFNKLLNILYRIDVDENRLKHALFVSELPAAETIADLIIERQQQKIRFREMYRNNKDLK
;
A
#
# COMPACT_ATOMS: atom_id res chain seq x y z
N MET A 1 -14.36 -3.82 1.38
CA MET A 1 -14.26 -2.36 1.39
C MET A 1 -12.96 -1.85 1.93
N ASP A 2 -12.38 -2.51 2.93
CA ASP A 2 -11.07 -2.14 3.45
C ASP A 2 -9.99 -2.16 2.38
N GLU A 3 -10.09 -3.06 1.42
CA GLU A 3 -9.14 -3.17 0.32
C GLU A 3 -9.15 -1.93 -0.57
N LEU A 4 -10.33 -1.46 -0.96
CA LEU A 4 -10.46 -0.25 -1.78
C LEU A 4 -9.99 0.99 -1.04
N THR A 5 -10.29 1.09 0.25
CA THR A 5 -9.84 2.20 1.08
C THR A 5 -8.32 2.19 1.21
N ALA A 6 -7.73 1.02 1.44
CA ALA A 6 -6.28 0.87 1.56
C ALA A 6 -5.57 1.31 0.28
N ILE A 7 -6.09 0.91 -0.88
CA ILE A 7 -5.51 1.30 -2.16
C ILE A 7 -5.64 2.80 -2.40
N THR A 8 -6.79 3.39 -2.10
CA THR A 8 -7.00 4.83 -2.23
C THR A 8 -5.99 5.60 -1.38
N TRP A 9 -5.79 5.19 -0.14
CA TRP A 9 -4.78 5.81 0.74
C TRP A 9 -3.38 5.65 0.18
N SER A 10 -3.06 4.48 -0.38
CA SER A 10 -1.74 4.21 -0.96
C SER A 10 -1.48 5.10 -2.17
N LEU A 11 -2.49 5.27 -3.03
CA LEU A 11 -2.39 6.14 -4.19
C LEU A 11 -2.19 7.61 -3.79
N GLN A 12 -2.85 8.06 -2.72
CA GLN A 12 -2.66 9.40 -2.18
C GLN A 12 -1.22 9.61 -1.70
N LEU A 13 -0.65 8.62 -1.00
CA LEU A 13 0.73 8.67 -0.55
C LEU A 13 1.72 8.77 -1.71
N LEU A 14 1.39 8.19 -2.84
CA LEU A 14 2.20 8.23 -4.05
C LEU A 14 1.91 9.44 -4.92
N GLU A 15 1.08 10.38 -4.44
CA GLU A 15 0.66 11.59 -5.16
C GLU A 15 -0.06 11.29 -6.48
N THR A 16 -0.62 10.10 -6.61
CA THR A 16 -1.43 9.73 -7.76
C THR A 16 -2.82 10.33 -7.57
N LYS A 17 -3.27 11.13 -8.52
CA LYS A 17 -4.58 11.77 -8.42
C LYS A 17 -5.69 10.73 -8.53
N PRO A 18 -6.57 10.64 -7.56
CA PRO A 18 -7.58 9.62 -7.57
C PRO A 18 -8.87 10.12 -8.20
N GLU A 19 -9.07 9.83 -9.45
CA GLU A 19 -10.42 9.57 -9.93
C GLU A 19 -10.75 8.10 -9.68
N THR A 20 -10.28 7.58 -8.55
CA THR A 20 -10.29 6.15 -8.25
C THR A 20 -11.57 5.69 -7.56
N GLU A 21 -12.44 6.59 -7.16
CA GLU A 21 -13.67 6.26 -6.43
C GLU A 21 -14.60 5.33 -7.21
N HIS A 22 -14.50 5.35 -8.54
CA HIS A 22 -15.33 4.53 -9.43
C HIS A 22 -14.60 3.32 -10.00
N MET A 23 -13.33 3.12 -9.62
CA MET A 23 -12.53 2.01 -10.11
C MET A 23 -12.69 0.79 -9.23
N SER A 24 -12.61 -0.38 -9.86
CA SER A 24 -12.55 -1.64 -9.14
C SER A 24 -11.23 -1.76 -8.36
N PHE A 25 -11.20 -2.65 -7.37
CA PHE A 25 -9.97 -2.99 -6.64
C PHE A 25 -8.83 -3.32 -7.60
N ARG A 26 -9.12 -4.15 -8.61
CA ARG A 26 -8.12 -4.59 -9.59
C ARG A 26 -7.52 -3.42 -10.36
N GLU A 27 -8.35 -2.50 -10.80
CA GLU A 27 -7.90 -1.30 -11.53
C GLU A 27 -7.05 -0.40 -10.65
N GLN A 28 -7.47 -0.16 -9.41
CA GLN A 28 -6.71 0.64 -8.45
C GLN A 28 -5.37 -0.02 -8.12
N ARG A 29 -5.35 -1.35 -7.95
CA ARG A 29 -4.12 -2.09 -7.72
C ARG A 29 -3.14 -1.92 -8.87
N LEU A 30 -3.62 -2.01 -10.12
CA LEU A 30 -2.78 -1.81 -11.31
C LEU A 30 -2.19 -0.40 -11.35
N LEU A 31 -2.96 0.62 -10.99
CA LEU A 31 -2.45 1.99 -10.90
C LEU A 31 -1.35 2.11 -9.84
N LEU A 32 -1.53 1.48 -8.70
CA LEU A 32 -0.52 1.49 -7.64
C LEU A 32 0.76 0.80 -8.10
N ILE A 33 0.65 -0.35 -8.74
CA ILE A 33 1.80 -1.06 -9.28
C ILE A 33 2.57 -0.18 -10.26
N LYS A 34 1.86 0.49 -11.15
CA LYS A 34 2.46 1.40 -12.12
C LYS A 34 3.17 2.57 -11.44
N ALA A 35 2.55 3.16 -10.44
CA ALA A 35 3.14 4.26 -9.67
C ALA A 35 4.41 3.80 -8.94
N VAL A 36 4.39 2.63 -8.33
CA VAL A 36 5.55 2.04 -7.66
C VAL A 36 6.66 1.79 -8.67
N ASP A 37 6.33 1.24 -9.82
CA ASP A 37 7.31 0.96 -10.88
C ASP A 37 8.01 2.25 -11.35
N ILE A 38 7.25 3.31 -11.54
CA ILE A 38 7.81 4.63 -11.88
C ILE A 38 8.80 5.10 -10.82
N LEU A 39 8.43 4.97 -9.54
CA LEU A 39 9.31 5.38 -8.44
C LEU A 39 10.58 4.52 -8.37
N ILE A 40 10.48 3.23 -8.62
CA ILE A 40 11.65 2.35 -8.66
C ILE A 40 12.66 2.85 -9.68
N HIS A 41 12.20 3.29 -10.85
CA HIS A 41 13.09 3.68 -11.94
C HIS A 41 13.52 5.14 -11.89
N HIS A 42 12.73 6.04 -11.30
CA HIS A 42 12.97 7.48 -11.38
C HIS A 42 13.25 8.16 -10.04
N ASP A 43 12.73 7.62 -8.95
CA ASP A 43 12.92 8.21 -7.62
C ASP A 43 12.79 7.16 -6.52
N PHE A 44 13.76 6.30 -6.45
CA PHE A 44 13.77 5.20 -5.49
C PHE A 44 13.77 5.71 -4.04
N ASN A 45 14.44 6.81 -3.77
CA ASN A 45 14.47 7.40 -2.43
C ASN A 45 13.09 7.83 -1.96
N LYS A 46 12.28 8.38 -2.87
CA LYS A 46 10.89 8.72 -2.54
C LYS A 46 10.08 7.49 -2.16
N LEU A 47 10.25 6.39 -2.89
CA LEU A 47 9.60 5.12 -2.57
C LEU A 47 10.01 4.63 -1.18
N LEU A 48 11.31 4.65 -0.87
CA LEU A 48 11.81 4.25 0.45
C LEU A 48 11.21 5.12 1.56
N ASN A 49 11.10 6.42 1.35
CA ASN A 49 10.49 7.33 2.31
C ASN A 49 9.01 7.01 2.54
N ILE A 50 8.29 6.67 1.48
CA ILE A 50 6.89 6.25 1.58
C ILE A 50 6.77 4.96 2.39
N LEU A 51 7.56 3.95 2.07
CA LEU A 51 7.58 2.66 2.78
C LEU A 51 7.91 2.86 4.26
N TYR A 52 8.87 3.72 4.55
CA TYR A 52 9.25 4.06 5.91
C TYR A 52 8.11 4.75 6.66
N ARG A 53 7.44 5.68 6.01
CA ARG A 53 6.34 6.45 6.60
C ARG A 53 5.15 5.56 6.96
N ILE A 54 4.82 4.58 6.13
CA ILE A 54 3.71 3.66 6.40
C ILE A 54 4.14 2.48 7.26
N ASP A 55 5.41 2.40 7.60
CA ASP A 55 5.99 1.39 8.49
C ASP A 55 5.86 -0.02 7.94
N VAL A 56 6.28 -0.21 6.69
CA VAL A 56 6.44 -1.56 6.13
C VAL A 56 7.71 -2.18 6.71
N ASP A 57 7.59 -3.36 7.28
CA ASP A 57 8.72 -4.06 7.87
C ASP A 57 9.79 -4.34 6.81
N GLU A 58 10.99 -3.84 7.05
CA GLU A 58 12.12 -3.99 6.14
C GLU A 58 12.49 -5.46 5.90
N ASN A 59 12.47 -6.27 6.94
CA ASN A 59 12.79 -7.70 6.81
C ASN A 59 11.74 -8.42 5.98
N ARG A 60 10.49 -8.10 6.18
CA ARG A 60 9.39 -8.65 5.39
C ARG A 60 9.50 -8.25 3.93
N LEU A 61 9.84 -6.99 3.67
CA LEU A 61 10.05 -6.49 2.31
C LEU A 61 11.18 -7.25 1.62
N LYS A 62 12.31 -7.38 2.27
CA LYS A 62 13.45 -8.12 1.72
C LYS A 62 13.11 -9.58 1.44
N HIS A 63 12.44 -10.24 2.38
CA HIS A 63 12.02 -11.62 2.23
C HIS A 63 11.05 -11.78 1.06
N ALA A 64 10.04 -10.93 0.99
CA ALA A 64 9.04 -10.97 -0.07
C ALA A 64 9.68 -10.79 -1.45
N LEU A 65 10.60 -9.84 -1.58
CA LEU A 65 11.31 -9.60 -2.83
C LEU A 65 12.20 -10.78 -3.21
N PHE A 66 12.79 -11.46 -2.23
CA PHE A 66 13.65 -12.61 -2.47
C PHE A 66 12.86 -13.84 -2.96
N VAL A 67 11.69 -14.12 -2.35
CA VAL A 67 10.92 -15.33 -2.66
C VAL A 67 9.89 -15.16 -3.76
N SER A 68 9.53 -13.92 -4.09
CA SER A 68 8.47 -13.66 -5.07
C SER A 68 8.96 -13.90 -6.49
N GLU A 69 8.11 -14.54 -7.29
CA GLU A 69 8.31 -14.65 -8.73
C GLU A 69 7.73 -13.46 -9.49
N LEU A 70 7.00 -12.59 -8.78
CA LEU A 70 6.39 -11.41 -9.36
C LEU A 70 7.41 -10.28 -9.52
N PRO A 71 7.19 -9.34 -10.44
CA PRO A 71 8.02 -8.13 -10.52
C PRO A 71 8.05 -7.37 -9.21
N ALA A 72 9.16 -6.70 -8.92
CA ALA A 72 9.36 -5.98 -7.66
C ALA A 72 8.25 -4.96 -7.39
N ALA A 73 7.82 -4.21 -8.42
CA ALA A 73 6.76 -3.22 -8.28
C ALA A 73 5.45 -3.84 -7.78
N GLU A 74 5.12 -5.00 -8.28
CA GLU A 74 3.90 -5.72 -7.89
C GLU A 74 3.99 -6.21 -6.45
N THR A 75 5.12 -6.78 -6.08
CA THR A 75 5.37 -7.24 -4.71
C THR A 75 5.30 -6.09 -3.71
N ILE A 76 5.94 -4.99 -4.02
CA ILE A 76 5.94 -3.79 -3.16
C ILE A 76 4.54 -3.22 -3.04
N ALA A 77 3.80 -3.11 -4.14
CA ALA A 77 2.41 -2.63 -4.12
C ALA A 77 1.54 -3.47 -3.20
N ASP A 78 1.66 -4.79 -3.27
CA ASP A 78 0.89 -5.70 -2.41
C ASP A 78 1.24 -5.53 -0.93
N LEU A 79 2.51 -5.30 -0.60
CA LEU A 79 2.93 -5.04 0.78
C LEU A 79 2.37 -3.70 1.29
N ILE A 80 2.33 -2.68 0.45
CA ILE A 80 1.74 -1.39 0.80
C ILE A 80 0.25 -1.57 1.11
N ILE A 81 -0.47 -2.25 0.24
CA ILE A 81 -1.90 -2.52 0.43
C ILE A 81 -2.14 -3.29 1.72
N GLU A 82 -1.38 -4.35 1.96
CA GLU A 82 -1.48 -5.15 3.17
C GLU A 82 -1.27 -4.32 4.43
N ARG A 83 -0.24 -3.48 4.44
CA ARG A 83 0.05 -2.62 5.60
C ARG A 83 -1.06 -1.62 5.87
N GLN A 84 -1.61 -1.01 4.81
CA GLN A 84 -2.71 -0.07 4.96
C GLN A 84 -3.98 -0.76 5.45
N GLN A 85 -4.26 -1.97 4.98
CA GLN A 85 -5.36 -2.78 5.49
C GLN A 85 -5.20 -3.09 6.98
N GLN A 86 -3.99 -3.42 7.42
CA GLN A 86 -3.70 -3.65 8.84
C GLN A 86 -3.99 -2.40 9.68
N LYS A 87 -3.56 -1.23 9.21
CA LYS A 87 -3.81 0.03 9.91
C LYS A 87 -5.30 0.34 10.05
N ILE A 88 -6.07 0.07 9.00
CA ILE A 88 -7.51 0.28 9.02
C ILE A 88 -8.15 -0.66 10.04
N ARG A 89 -7.78 -1.92 10.06
CA ARG A 89 -8.30 -2.91 11.02
C ARG A 89 -7.98 -2.52 12.46
N PHE A 90 -6.75 -2.11 12.72
CA PHE A 90 -6.36 -1.66 14.06
C PHE A 90 -7.17 -0.46 14.52
N ARG A 91 -7.39 0.50 13.63
CA ARG A 91 -8.22 1.67 13.94
C ARG A 91 -9.65 1.28 14.27
N GLU A 92 -10.24 0.37 13.52
CA GLU A 92 -11.60 -0.12 13.76
C GLU A 92 -11.69 -0.89 15.08
N MET A 93 -10.74 -1.75 15.36
CA MET A 93 -10.67 -2.49 16.62
C MET A 93 -10.56 -1.55 17.82
N TYR A 94 -9.70 -0.55 17.72
CA TYR A 94 -9.52 0.45 18.77
C TYR A 94 -10.82 1.24 19.02
N ARG A 95 -11.50 1.61 17.95
CA ARG A 95 -12.79 2.31 18.05
C ARG A 95 -13.83 1.42 18.74
N ASN A 96 -13.92 0.16 18.34
CA ASN A 96 -14.89 -0.78 18.94
C ASN A 96 -14.60 -1.01 20.42
N ASN A 97 -13.34 -1.11 20.82
CA ASN A 97 -12.96 -1.27 22.22
C ASN A 97 -13.31 -0.04 23.05
N LYS A 98 -13.24 1.16 22.50
CA LYS A 98 -13.69 2.39 23.19
C LYS A 98 -15.20 2.38 23.41
N ASP A 99 -15.95 1.87 22.46
CA ASP A 99 -17.41 1.82 22.54
C ASP A 99 -17.90 0.78 23.56
N LEU A 100 -17.05 -0.16 23.93
CA LEU A 100 -17.37 -1.21 24.90
C LEU A 100 -17.16 -0.75 26.37
N LYS A 101 -16.66 0.44 26.57
CA LYS A 101 -16.56 1.03 27.90
C LYS A 101 -17.79 1.89 28.17
#